data_1f1fa83326ae638f5559c187a14fba26
#
_entry.id   1f1fa83326ae638f5559c187a14fba26
#
_cell.length_a   1.000
_cell.length_b   1.000
_cell.length_c   1.000
_cell.angle_alpha   90.00
_cell.angle_beta   90.00
_cell.angle_gamma   90.00
#
_symmetry.space_group_name_H-M   'P 1'
#
loop_
_entity.id
_entity.type
_entity.pdbx_description
1 polymer ?
#
loop_
_entity_poly.entity_id
_entity_poly.type
_entity_poly.pdbx_seq_one_letter_code
_entity_poly.pdbx_strand_id
1 'polypeptide(L)'
;MFSHAYFKEIGVGSSIWSVSRGLARKSQEYKKLLMAADCQRINDLDGRGNLSLKALNKFVYFFLETAIDQVNFMKSLIEPETLIKRLNLYINEQVELKKLPEGSFALLKEVILFDEVERGAASQITGYQSRQARTILNTLCKEGFLVSDTPKSAVRIVFPLKAIDRIFPSLYPSQT
;
A
#
# COMPACT_ATOMS: atom_id res chain seq x y z
N MET A 1 12.29 10.98 -6.27
CA MET A 1 12.32 11.37 -4.83
C MET A 1 11.70 12.75 -4.59
N PHE A 2 12.13 13.80 -5.25
CA PHE A 2 11.65 15.17 -5.03
C PHE A 2 10.12 15.33 -5.18
N SER A 3 9.53 14.84 -6.28
CA SER A 3 8.08 14.96 -6.53
C SER A 3 7.21 14.30 -5.45
N HIS A 4 7.66 13.17 -4.90
CA HIS A 4 6.92 12.50 -3.82
C HIS A 4 7.00 13.29 -2.50
N ALA A 5 8.15 13.84 -2.18
CA ALA A 5 8.32 14.71 -1.01
C ALA A 5 7.45 15.98 -1.14
N TYR A 6 7.42 16.60 -2.31
CA TYR A 6 6.59 17.75 -2.59
C TYR A 6 5.08 17.46 -2.48
N PHE A 7 4.62 16.32 -3.05
CA PHE A 7 3.22 15.90 -2.89
C PHE A 7 2.83 15.70 -1.41
N LYS A 8 3.74 15.16 -0.61
CA LYS A 8 3.52 15.01 0.83
C LYS A 8 3.40 16.36 1.54
N GLU A 9 4.25 17.32 1.19
CA GLU A 9 4.25 18.66 1.76
C GLU A 9 2.96 19.43 1.50
N ILE A 10 2.43 19.34 0.27
CA ILE A 10 1.16 19.98 -0.10
C ILE A 10 -0.10 19.17 0.30
N GLY A 11 0.06 18.11 1.12
CA GLY A 11 -1.06 17.31 1.63
C GLY A 11 -1.71 16.34 0.64
N VAL A 12 -1.15 16.19 -0.57
CA VAL A 12 -1.66 15.25 -1.60
C VAL A 12 -0.95 13.90 -1.51
N GLY A 13 0.29 13.87 -1.04
CA GLY A 13 1.09 12.65 -0.91
C GLY A 13 0.83 11.93 0.40
N SER A 14 0.95 10.59 0.38
CA SER A 14 0.94 9.75 1.57
C SER A 14 2.10 8.76 1.54
N SER A 15 2.36 8.09 2.67
CA SER A 15 3.35 7.01 2.73
C SER A 15 2.90 5.75 1.99
N ILE A 16 1.62 5.67 1.61
CA ILE A 16 0.99 4.46 1.05
C ILE A 16 1.21 4.35 -0.45
N TRP A 17 1.27 5.47 -1.19
CA TRP A 17 1.42 5.44 -2.64
C TRP A 17 2.61 6.28 -3.14
N SER A 18 3.13 5.94 -4.32
CA SER A 18 4.23 6.65 -4.95
C SER A 18 4.07 6.71 -6.46
N VAL A 19 4.21 7.90 -7.02
CA VAL A 19 4.25 8.10 -8.46
C VAL A 19 5.42 7.36 -9.12
N SER A 20 6.51 7.16 -8.38
CA SER A 20 7.73 6.50 -8.90
C SER A 20 7.46 5.09 -9.43
N ARG A 21 6.55 4.33 -8.80
CA ARG A 21 6.14 3.01 -9.30
C ARG A 21 5.47 3.11 -10.67
N GLY A 22 4.58 4.06 -10.86
CA GLY A 22 3.91 4.30 -12.15
C GLY A 22 4.88 4.73 -13.23
N LEU A 23 5.79 5.64 -12.92
CA LEU A 23 6.83 6.10 -13.85
C LEU A 23 7.81 4.98 -14.22
N ALA A 24 8.16 4.09 -13.29
CA ALA A 24 9.01 2.94 -13.56
C ALA A 24 8.36 1.98 -14.58
N ARG A 25 7.04 1.74 -14.47
CA ARG A 25 6.30 0.91 -15.43
C ARG A 25 6.16 1.53 -16.81
N LYS A 26 6.19 2.86 -16.89
CA LYS A 26 6.12 3.65 -18.14
C LYS A 26 7.44 4.35 -18.46
N SER A 27 8.58 3.73 -18.08
CA SER A 27 9.89 4.39 -18.08
C SER A 27 10.34 4.91 -19.45
N GLN A 28 10.03 4.21 -20.55
CA GLN A 28 10.36 4.65 -21.89
C GLN A 28 9.57 5.89 -22.30
N GLU A 29 8.27 5.89 -22.03
CA GLU A 29 7.40 7.04 -22.30
C GLU A 29 7.78 8.25 -21.44
N TYR A 30 8.06 8.02 -20.15
CA TYR A 30 8.56 9.03 -19.23
C TYR A 30 9.82 9.71 -19.77
N LYS A 31 10.83 8.94 -20.17
CA LYS A 31 12.09 9.47 -20.72
C LYS A 31 11.84 10.26 -22.01
N LYS A 32 11.02 9.73 -22.92
CA LYS A 32 10.68 10.37 -24.20
C LYS A 32 10.02 11.74 -23.97
N LEU A 33 9.01 11.81 -23.11
CA LEU A 33 8.28 13.04 -22.84
C LEU A 33 9.12 14.06 -22.05
N LEU A 34 9.96 13.60 -21.12
CA LEU A 34 10.88 14.45 -20.39
C LEU A 34 11.92 15.09 -21.34
N MET A 35 12.52 14.30 -22.22
CA MET A 35 13.46 14.82 -23.23
C MET A 35 12.76 15.82 -24.17
N ALA A 36 11.52 15.56 -24.59
CA ALA A 36 10.76 16.47 -25.44
C ALA A 36 10.47 17.80 -24.72
N ALA A 37 10.22 17.77 -23.40
CA ALA A 37 9.99 18.97 -22.61
C ALA A 37 11.23 19.90 -22.48
N ASP A 38 12.41 19.35 -22.71
CA ASP A 38 13.68 20.09 -22.73
C ASP A 38 14.11 20.52 -24.15
N CYS A 39 13.30 20.22 -25.19
CA CYS A 39 13.55 20.66 -26.55
C CYS A 39 13.23 22.13 -26.75
N GLN A 40 13.90 22.75 -27.73
CA GLN A 40 13.61 24.12 -28.14
C GLN A 40 12.16 24.29 -28.62
N ARG A 41 11.61 25.48 -28.43
CA ARG A 41 10.28 25.84 -28.96
C ARG A 41 10.19 25.69 -30.46
N ILE A 42 9.02 25.31 -30.95
CA ILE A 42 8.78 25.11 -32.38
C ILE A 42 8.62 26.46 -33.12
N ASN A 43 7.99 27.44 -32.45
CA ASN A 43 7.72 28.76 -32.96
C ASN A 43 7.45 29.75 -31.81
N ASP A 44 7.14 31.01 -32.13
CA ASP A 44 6.91 32.06 -31.14
C ASP A 44 5.65 31.84 -30.28
N LEU A 45 4.71 31.03 -30.72
CA LEU A 45 3.49 30.68 -30.02
C LEU A 45 3.66 29.46 -29.10
N ASP A 46 4.80 28.74 -29.19
CA ASP A 46 5.12 27.56 -28.41
C ASP A 46 6.37 27.82 -27.57
N GLY A 47 6.26 28.68 -26.56
CA GLY A 47 7.45 29.06 -25.79
C GLY A 47 7.20 29.30 -24.31
N ARG A 48 8.13 28.78 -23.49
CA ARG A 48 8.47 29.22 -22.13
C ARG A 48 9.93 29.66 -22.16
N GLY A 49 10.16 30.86 -22.59
CA GLY A 49 11.51 31.29 -22.97
C GLY A 49 11.95 30.57 -24.26
N ASN A 50 13.06 29.82 -24.22
CA ASN A 50 13.60 29.10 -25.37
C ASN A 50 13.07 27.68 -25.54
N LEU A 51 12.26 27.19 -24.60
CA LEU A 51 11.79 25.79 -24.58
C LEU A 51 10.32 25.67 -24.97
N SER A 52 9.91 24.49 -25.44
CA SER A 52 8.54 24.20 -25.86
C SER A 52 7.57 24.10 -24.68
N LEU A 53 6.58 24.98 -24.65
CA LEU A 53 5.48 24.92 -23.67
C LEU A 53 4.53 23.74 -23.97
N LYS A 54 4.27 23.47 -25.24
CA LYS A 54 3.41 22.34 -25.65
C LYS A 54 3.97 21.00 -25.23
N ALA A 55 5.29 20.82 -25.35
CA ALA A 55 5.93 19.58 -24.92
C ALA A 55 5.97 19.46 -23.38
N LEU A 56 6.20 20.56 -22.66
CA LEU A 56 6.08 20.56 -21.20
C LEU A 56 4.67 20.17 -20.75
N ASN A 57 3.63 20.74 -21.34
CA ASN A 57 2.25 20.42 -20.99
C ASN A 57 1.95 18.93 -21.21
N LYS A 58 2.42 18.32 -22.31
CA LYS A 58 2.28 16.88 -22.54
C LYS A 58 2.95 16.06 -21.44
N PHE A 59 4.16 16.45 -21.02
CA PHE A 59 4.86 15.79 -19.91
C PHE A 59 4.09 15.93 -18.59
N VAL A 60 3.57 17.12 -18.27
CA VAL A 60 2.78 17.37 -17.06
C VAL A 60 1.50 16.52 -17.05
N TYR A 61 0.75 16.47 -18.15
CA TYR A 61 -0.43 15.63 -18.25
C TYR A 61 -0.10 14.16 -18.02
N PHE A 62 0.91 13.62 -18.69
CA PHE A 62 1.37 12.24 -18.49
C PHE A 62 1.74 11.97 -17.04
N PHE A 63 2.45 12.91 -16.39
CA PHE A 63 2.86 12.78 -15.01
C PHE A 63 1.66 12.73 -14.05
N LEU A 64 0.69 13.64 -14.24
CA LEU A 64 -0.52 13.70 -13.41
C LEU A 64 -1.42 12.48 -13.64
N GLU A 65 -1.63 12.05 -14.88
CA GLU A 65 -2.35 10.82 -15.18
C GLU A 65 -1.71 9.60 -14.53
N THR A 66 -0.38 9.52 -14.56
CA THR A 66 0.36 8.44 -13.88
C THR A 66 0.19 8.52 -12.37
N ALA A 67 0.17 9.72 -11.77
CA ALA A 67 -0.08 9.89 -10.34
C ALA A 67 -1.50 9.43 -9.96
N ILE A 68 -2.52 9.83 -10.73
CA ILE A 68 -3.92 9.41 -10.52
C ILE A 68 -4.06 7.89 -10.65
N ASP A 69 -3.43 7.28 -11.66
CA ASP A 69 -3.41 5.82 -11.83
C ASP A 69 -2.84 5.11 -10.59
N GLN A 70 -1.75 5.64 -10.01
CA GLN A 70 -1.17 5.07 -8.80
C GLN A 70 -2.07 5.23 -7.56
N VAL A 71 -2.77 6.34 -7.42
CA VAL A 71 -3.75 6.54 -6.33
C VAL A 71 -4.90 5.53 -6.47
N ASN A 72 -5.46 5.38 -7.67
CA ASN A 72 -6.55 4.44 -7.94
C ASN A 72 -6.10 2.98 -7.72
N PHE A 73 -4.88 2.64 -8.15
CA PHE A 73 -4.29 1.34 -7.89
C PHE A 73 -4.19 1.06 -6.38
N MET A 74 -3.65 1.98 -5.61
CA MET A 74 -3.54 1.80 -4.15
C MET A 74 -4.92 1.73 -3.48
N LYS A 75 -5.87 2.59 -3.89
CA LYS A 75 -7.25 2.52 -3.40
C LYS A 75 -7.83 1.11 -3.58
N SER A 76 -7.68 0.52 -4.76
CA SER A 76 -8.18 -0.84 -5.03
C SER A 76 -7.47 -1.94 -4.21
N LEU A 77 -6.21 -1.74 -3.86
CA LEU A 77 -5.46 -2.68 -3.02
C LEU A 77 -5.89 -2.67 -1.56
N ILE A 78 -6.20 -1.48 -1.02
CA ILE A 78 -6.54 -1.30 0.39
C ILE A 78 -8.05 -1.30 0.64
N GLU A 79 -8.87 -1.48 -0.39
CA GLU A 79 -10.33 -1.57 -0.23
C GLU A 79 -10.69 -2.68 0.76
N PRO A 80 -11.43 -2.36 1.86
CA PRO A 80 -11.57 -3.27 3.00
C PRO A 80 -12.12 -4.64 2.63
N GLU A 81 -13.18 -4.69 1.81
CA GLU A 81 -13.78 -5.97 1.42
C GLU A 81 -12.80 -6.88 0.66
N THR A 82 -12.07 -6.31 -0.29
CA THR A 82 -11.12 -7.03 -1.12
C THR A 82 -9.89 -7.44 -0.31
N LEU A 83 -9.41 -6.56 0.58
CA LEU A 83 -8.31 -6.82 1.49
C LEU A 83 -8.65 -7.97 2.46
N ILE A 84 -9.82 -7.91 3.08
CA ILE A 84 -10.31 -8.94 4.01
C ILE A 84 -10.44 -10.30 3.31
N LYS A 85 -10.96 -10.35 2.06
CA LYS A 85 -11.04 -11.59 1.28
C LYS A 85 -9.65 -12.21 1.03
N ARG A 86 -8.68 -11.40 0.60
CA ARG A 86 -7.30 -11.87 0.34
C ARG A 86 -6.62 -12.31 1.63
N LEU A 87 -6.81 -11.57 2.71
CA LEU A 87 -6.30 -11.93 4.03
C LEU A 87 -6.89 -13.25 4.50
N ASN A 88 -8.22 -13.45 4.35
CA ASN A 88 -8.88 -14.69 4.74
C ASN A 88 -8.29 -15.92 4.02
N LEU A 89 -8.13 -15.82 2.70
CA LEU A 89 -7.53 -16.89 1.90
C LEU A 89 -6.12 -17.22 2.39
N TYR A 90 -5.29 -16.21 2.60
CA TYR A 90 -3.92 -16.40 3.07
C TYR A 90 -3.87 -16.99 4.48
N ILE A 91 -4.65 -16.47 5.41
CA ILE A 91 -4.65 -16.95 6.81
C ILE A 91 -5.17 -18.37 6.91
N ASN A 92 -6.22 -18.74 6.18
CA ASN A 92 -6.72 -20.13 6.15
C ASN A 92 -5.65 -21.10 5.64
N GLU A 93 -4.93 -20.75 4.59
CA GLU A 93 -3.78 -21.53 4.12
C GLU A 93 -2.71 -21.70 5.22
N GLN A 94 -2.39 -20.62 5.96
CA GLN A 94 -1.41 -20.70 7.06
C GLN A 94 -1.92 -21.53 8.26
N VAL A 95 -3.23 -21.55 8.49
CA VAL A 95 -3.86 -22.39 9.54
C VAL A 95 -3.81 -23.86 9.13
N GLU A 96 -4.15 -24.20 7.89
CA GLU A 96 -4.02 -25.57 7.36
C GLU A 96 -2.60 -26.10 7.44
N LEU A 97 -1.61 -25.24 7.17
CA LEU A 97 -0.18 -25.54 7.32
C LEU A 97 0.29 -25.57 8.78
N LYS A 98 -0.59 -25.39 9.75
CA LYS A 98 -0.30 -25.33 11.19
C LYS A 98 0.74 -24.26 11.61
N LYS A 99 0.88 -23.20 10.78
CA LYS A 99 1.76 -22.05 11.07
C LYS A 99 1.04 -20.98 11.89
N LEU A 100 -0.28 -20.86 11.73
CA LEU A 100 -1.11 -19.97 12.54
C LEU A 100 -2.22 -20.77 13.24
N PRO A 101 -2.66 -20.34 14.42
CA PRO A 101 -3.76 -20.99 15.12
C PRO A 101 -5.11 -20.61 14.49
N GLU A 102 -6.10 -21.48 14.66
CA GLU A 102 -7.51 -21.16 14.38
C GLU A 102 -7.94 -19.89 15.14
N GLY A 103 -8.86 -19.10 14.56
CA GLY A 103 -9.28 -17.81 15.13
C GLY A 103 -8.37 -16.63 14.77
N SER A 104 -7.21 -16.86 14.14
CA SER A 104 -6.30 -15.79 13.70
C SER A 104 -6.96 -14.79 12.77
N PHE A 105 -7.78 -15.28 11.80
CA PHE A 105 -8.47 -14.42 10.85
C PHE A 105 -9.49 -13.50 11.54
N ALA A 106 -10.26 -13.99 12.50
CA ALA A 106 -11.26 -13.19 13.22
C ALA A 106 -10.60 -11.97 13.90
N LEU A 107 -9.46 -12.19 14.57
CA LEU A 107 -8.74 -11.11 15.23
C LEU A 107 -8.16 -10.09 14.23
N LEU A 108 -7.56 -10.55 13.14
CA LEU A 108 -6.99 -9.67 12.11
C LEU A 108 -8.07 -8.87 11.38
N LYS A 109 -9.22 -9.49 11.08
CA LYS A 109 -10.36 -8.81 10.48
C LYS A 109 -10.84 -7.66 11.36
N GLU A 110 -10.98 -7.89 12.66
CA GLU A 110 -11.42 -6.87 13.61
C GLU A 110 -10.44 -5.70 13.67
N VAL A 111 -9.15 -5.97 13.70
CA VAL A 111 -8.11 -4.92 13.69
C VAL A 111 -8.14 -4.11 12.39
N ILE A 112 -8.44 -4.72 11.24
CA ILE A 112 -8.60 -3.97 9.97
C ILE A 112 -9.82 -3.05 10.00
N LEU A 113 -10.92 -3.49 10.62
CA LEU A 113 -12.17 -2.73 10.64
C LEU A 113 -12.15 -1.57 11.63
N PHE A 114 -11.44 -1.72 12.75
CA PHE A 114 -11.42 -0.76 13.85
C PHE A 114 -10.06 -0.09 14.09
N ASP A 115 -9.07 -0.36 13.20
CA ASP A 115 -7.69 0.16 13.24
C ASP A 115 -6.87 -0.41 14.39
N GLU A 116 -7.42 -0.52 15.59
CA GLU A 116 -6.78 -1.13 16.75
C GLU A 116 -7.77 -1.94 17.60
N VAL A 117 -7.26 -2.91 18.33
CA VAL A 117 -8.05 -3.77 19.19
C VAL A 117 -7.35 -3.95 20.53
N GLU A 118 -8.11 -3.75 21.62
CA GLU A 118 -7.64 -4.02 22.98
C GLU A 118 -7.37 -5.51 23.18
N ARG A 119 -6.25 -5.83 23.83
CA ARG A 119 -5.85 -7.23 24.10
C ARG A 119 -6.91 -8.01 24.89
N GLY A 120 -7.65 -7.34 25.76
CA GLY A 120 -8.74 -7.92 26.54
C GLY A 120 -9.93 -8.39 25.71
N ALA A 121 -10.17 -7.76 24.56
CA ALA A 121 -11.26 -8.10 23.65
C ALA A 121 -11.01 -9.38 22.83
N ALA A 122 -9.77 -9.88 22.78
CA ALA A 122 -9.39 -11.03 21.97
C ALA A 122 -10.24 -12.28 22.22
N SER A 123 -10.66 -12.53 23.46
CA SER A 123 -11.53 -13.66 23.81
C SER A 123 -12.92 -13.53 23.18
N GLN A 124 -13.49 -12.34 23.24
CA GLN A 124 -14.81 -12.05 22.66
C GLN A 124 -14.79 -12.13 21.13
N ILE A 125 -13.75 -11.59 20.51
CA ILE A 125 -13.58 -11.54 19.04
C ILE A 125 -13.37 -12.94 18.47
N THR A 126 -12.52 -13.73 19.10
CA THR A 126 -12.15 -15.06 18.60
C THR A 126 -13.13 -16.16 19.01
N GLY A 127 -13.98 -15.92 20.01
CA GLY A 127 -14.87 -16.91 20.60
C GLY A 127 -14.17 -17.98 21.46
N TYR A 128 -12.85 -17.86 21.66
CA TYR A 128 -12.06 -18.79 22.47
C TYR A 128 -11.90 -18.29 23.91
N GLN A 129 -11.59 -19.23 24.82
CA GLN A 129 -11.29 -18.88 26.21
C GLN A 129 -10.05 -17.97 26.30
N SER A 130 -9.97 -17.14 27.33
CA SER A 130 -8.95 -16.10 27.50
C SER A 130 -7.51 -16.58 27.33
N ARG A 131 -7.18 -17.80 27.80
CA ARG A 131 -5.84 -18.38 27.64
C ARG A 131 -5.52 -18.64 26.17
N GLN A 132 -6.46 -19.24 25.44
CA GLN A 132 -6.30 -19.58 24.03
C GLN A 132 -6.28 -18.32 23.15
N ALA A 133 -7.20 -17.39 23.39
CA ALA A 133 -7.23 -16.08 22.71
C ALA A 133 -5.92 -15.31 22.88
N ARG A 134 -5.33 -15.32 24.09
CA ARG A 134 -3.99 -14.74 24.34
C ARG A 134 -2.90 -15.45 23.54
N THR A 135 -2.97 -16.77 23.42
CA THR A 135 -2.00 -17.53 22.59
C THR A 135 -2.12 -17.13 21.12
N ILE A 136 -3.34 -17.02 20.58
CA ILE A 136 -3.59 -16.56 19.20
C ILE A 136 -2.96 -15.17 18.98
N LEU A 137 -3.28 -14.22 19.86
CA LEU A 137 -2.77 -12.85 19.79
C LEU A 137 -1.24 -12.80 19.85
N ASN A 138 -0.62 -13.53 20.78
CA ASN A 138 0.83 -13.58 20.90
C ASN A 138 1.50 -14.22 19.68
N THR A 139 0.87 -15.26 19.09
CA THR A 139 1.37 -15.87 17.85
C THR A 139 1.32 -14.88 16.71
N LEU A 140 0.23 -14.13 16.54
CA LEU A 140 0.11 -13.10 15.51
C LEU A 140 1.14 -11.97 15.69
N CYS A 141 1.41 -11.56 16.93
CA CYS A 141 2.49 -10.61 17.22
C CYS A 141 3.87 -11.18 16.84
N LYS A 142 4.15 -12.44 17.22
CA LYS A 142 5.42 -13.11 16.90
C LYS A 142 5.62 -13.28 15.40
N GLU A 143 4.57 -13.61 14.68
CA GLU A 143 4.59 -13.79 13.22
C GLU A 143 4.58 -12.46 12.44
N GLY A 144 4.47 -11.31 13.14
CA GLY A 144 4.56 -9.97 12.57
C GLY A 144 3.28 -9.48 11.89
N PHE A 145 2.11 -10.05 12.23
CA PHE A 145 0.81 -9.55 11.76
C PHE A 145 0.23 -8.47 12.67
N LEU A 146 0.63 -8.46 13.92
CA LEU A 146 0.19 -7.47 14.90
C LEU A 146 1.40 -6.82 15.58
N VAL A 147 1.26 -5.55 15.92
CA VAL A 147 2.23 -4.78 16.71
C VAL A 147 1.51 -4.03 17.81
N SER A 148 2.19 -3.79 18.91
CA SER A 148 1.74 -2.92 19.97
C SER A 148 2.92 -2.14 20.56
N ASP A 149 2.66 -0.91 20.99
CA ASP A 149 3.71 -0.03 21.52
C ASP A 149 4.24 -0.52 22.88
N THR A 150 3.40 -1.16 23.67
CA THR A 150 3.78 -1.80 24.94
C THR A 150 3.13 -3.19 25.05
N PRO A 151 3.64 -4.06 25.94
CA PRO A 151 3.05 -5.39 26.15
C PRO A 151 1.58 -5.40 26.59
N LYS A 152 1.05 -4.25 27.02
CA LYS A 152 -0.34 -4.11 27.51
C LYS A 152 -1.22 -3.25 26.62
N SER A 153 -0.64 -2.47 25.68
CA SER A 153 -1.43 -1.61 24.79
C SER A 153 -2.20 -2.40 23.74
N ALA A 154 -3.17 -1.72 23.12
CA ALA A 154 -3.91 -2.21 21.97
C ALA A 154 -2.97 -2.70 20.86
N VAL A 155 -3.46 -3.59 20.02
CA VAL A 155 -2.71 -4.13 18.88
C VAL A 155 -3.20 -3.53 17.59
N ARG A 156 -2.28 -3.22 16.68
CA ARG A 156 -2.53 -2.70 15.33
C ARG A 156 -2.03 -3.67 14.29
N ILE A 157 -2.59 -3.61 13.08
CA ILE A 157 -2.20 -4.50 11.99
C ILE A 157 -0.86 -4.09 11.39
N VAL A 158 -0.05 -5.08 11.08
CA VAL A 158 1.14 -4.98 10.25
C VAL A 158 1.15 -6.16 9.29
N PHE A 159 1.70 -5.99 8.11
CA PHE A 159 1.80 -7.08 7.15
C PHE A 159 3.26 -7.53 7.04
N PRO A 160 3.59 -8.77 7.46
CA PRO A 160 4.94 -9.29 7.33
C PRO A 160 5.33 -9.46 5.87
N LEU A 161 6.60 -9.20 5.53
CA LEU A 161 7.11 -9.27 4.14
C LEU A 161 6.70 -10.54 3.41
N LYS A 162 6.72 -11.69 4.09
CA LYS A 162 6.32 -13.00 3.55
C LYS A 162 4.86 -13.09 3.09
N ALA A 163 4.00 -12.18 3.54
CA ALA A 163 2.58 -12.15 3.22
C ALA A 163 2.21 -11.06 2.20
N ILE A 164 3.11 -10.10 1.97
CA ILE A 164 2.80 -8.90 1.17
C ILE A 164 2.37 -9.26 -0.26
N ASP A 165 3.08 -10.13 -0.96
CA ASP A 165 2.77 -10.45 -2.36
C ASP A 165 1.42 -11.16 -2.52
N ARG A 166 0.96 -11.88 -1.49
CA ARG A 166 -0.32 -12.57 -1.47
C ARG A 166 -1.47 -11.64 -1.09
N ILE A 167 -1.25 -10.76 -0.12
CA ILE A 167 -2.26 -9.81 0.39
C ILE A 167 -2.37 -8.59 -0.52
N PHE A 168 -1.25 -8.12 -1.08
CA PHE A 168 -1.17 -6.96 -1.97
C PHE A 168 -0.54 -7.36 -3.32
N PRO A 169 -1.28 -8.09 -4.17
CA PRO A 169 -0.76 -8.55 -5.46
C PRO A 169 -0.34 -7.36 -6.34
N SER A 170 0.76 -7.52 -7.03
CA SER A 170 1.32 -6.48 -7.92
C SER A 170 1.76 -5.18 -7.22
N LEU A 171 1.92 -5.18 -5.90
CA LEU A 171 2.47 -4.02 -5.17
C LEU A 171 3.89 -3.71 -5.67
N TYR A 172 4.70 -4.73 -5.84
CA TYR A 172 6.01 -4.63 -6.49
C TYR A 172 5.89 -5.01 -7.96
N PRO A 173 6.45 -4.22 -8.90
CA PRO A 173 6.51 -4.62 -10.30
C PRO A 173 7.32 -5.92 -10.41
N SER A 174 6.80 -6.90 -11.14
CA SER A 174 7.56 -8.08 -11.52
C SER A 174 8.83 -7.62 -12.22
N GLN A 175 9.98 -8.07 -11.76
CA GLN A 175 11.22 -7.90 -12.52
C GLN A 175 11.10 -8.76 -13.78
N THR A 176 10.76 -8.13 -14.88
CA THR A 176 10.93 -8.69 -16.24
C THR A 176 12.28 -8.27 -16.79
#